data_b2bef510cefc300321b04adf75146791
#
_entry.id   b2bef510cefc300321b04adf75146791
#
_cell.length_a   1.000
_cell.length_b   1.000
_cell.length_c   1.000
_cell.angle_alpha   90.00
_cell.angle_beta   90.00
_cell.angle_gamma   90.00
#
_symmetry.space_group_name_H-M   'P 1'
#
loop_
_entity.id
_entity.type
_entity.pdbx_description
1 polymer ?
#
loop_
_entity_poly.entity_id
_entity_poly.type
_entity_poly.pdbx_seq_one_letter_code
_entity_poly.pdbx_strand_id
1 'polypeptide(L)'
;MFRLLKNGDVYAPEHIGKSDILICNDKIVDIAEHIDFDYPGTEVVDLEGRKVIPGVIDQHIHVTGGGGESGFTSKVTEVGLSDLVRGGVCTVVGVLGTDSISRNVESLLAKVKALNEEGLTAYCYTGSYDYPSPTVTGSVGRDIALIDEVIGVKICISDHRYAGITRKELTKLAAAARVAGLVGKKPGVVHIHMGAGKKGLKDVFKIIEKTDIPVKTFRPTHAKNNLK
;
A
#
# COMPACT_ATOMS: atom_id res chain seq x y z
N MET A 1 14.00 -23.52 -2.66
CA MET A 1 15.21 -23.47 -1.81
C MET A 1 14.78 -23.36 -0.35
N PHE A 2 15.39 -24.15 0.54
CA PHE A 2 15.14 -24.03 1.98
C PHE A 2 16.15 -23.11 2.64
N ARG A 3 15.70 -22.35 3.63
CA ARG A 3 16.55 -21.56 4.53
C ARG A 3 16.08 -21.78 5.96
N LEU A 4 17.03 -22.08 6.85
CA LEU A 4 16.80 -22.23 8.28
C LEU A 4 17.51 -21.08 9.01
N LEU A 5 16.71 -20.18 9.58
CA LEU A 5 17.21 -19.13 10.46
C LEU A 5 17.17 -19.65 11.88
N LYS A 6 18.32 -19.68 12.57
CA LYS A 6 18.46 -20.22 13.92
C LYS A 6 18.66 -19.13 14.95
N ASN A 7 18.23 -19.37 16.16
CA ASN A 7 18.49 -18.53 17.33
C ASN A 7 18.01 -17.08 17.19
N GLY A 8 16.87 -16.82 16.53
CA GLY A 8 16.28 -15.48 16.45
C GLY A 8 15.50 -15.10 17.70
N ASP A 9 15.51 -13.81 18.12
CA ASP A 9 14.58 -13.26 19.10
C ASP A 9 13.33 -12.76 18.33
N VAL A 10 12.30 -13.62 18.24
CA VAL A 10 11.21 -13.49 17.25
C VAL A 10 9.99 -12.78 17.80
N TYR A 11 9.41 -11.90 16.97
CA TYR A 11 8.15 -11.18 17.19
C TYR A 11 7.21 -11.40 15.99
N ALA A 12 5.87 -11.65 16.23
CA ALA A 12 4.92 -11.87 15.12
C ALA A 12 3.43 -11.55 15.46
N PRO A 13 3.01 -10.32 15.75
CA PRO A 13 3.77 -9.15 16.23
C PRO A 13 4.19 -9.25 17.70
N GLU A 14 3.53 -10.11 18.48
CA GLU A 14 3.84 -10.34 19.88
C GLU A 14 5.19 -11.05 20.03
N HIS A 15 5.85 -10.86 21.18
CA HIS A 15 7.12 -11.52 21.46
C HIS A 15 6.92 -13.04 21.61
N ILE A 16 7.46 -13.80 20.68
CA ILE A 16 7.45 -15.28 20.71
C ILE A 16 8.59 -15.81 21.56
N GLY A 17 9.73 -15.10 21.57
CA GLY A 17 10.95 -15.51 22.23
C GLY A 17 12.00 -16.08 21.27
N LYS A 18 13.00 -16.76 21.84
CA LYS A 18 14.07 -17.38 21.06
C LYS A 18 13.52 -18.55 20.24
N SER A 19 13.63 -18.43 18.91
CA SER A 19 13.06 -19.40 17.98
C SER A 19 13.88 -19.55 16.71
N ASP A 20 13.74 -20.71 16.08
CA ASP A 20 14.21 -21.00 14.73
C ASP A 20 13.05 -20.75 13.73
N ILE A 21 13.37 -20.37 12.50
CA ILE A 21 12.40 -20.13 11.43
C ILE A 21 12.82 -20.92 10.20
N LEU A 22 11.95 -21.83 9.74
CA LEU A 22 12.15 -22.56 8.49
C LEU A 22 11.39 -21.85 7.36
N ILE A 23 12.10 -21.53 6.29
CA ILE A 23 11.57 -20.87 5.11
C ILE A 23 11.74 -21.80 3.90
N CYS A 24 10.70 -21.93 3.07
CA CYS A 24 10.77 -22.55 1.76
C CYS A 24 10.39 -21.53 0.69
N ASN A 25 11.34 -21.16 -0.14
CA ASN A 25 11.22 -20.08 -1.12
C ASN A 25 10.76 -18.75 -0.47
N ASP A 26 9.49 -18.38 -0.68
CA ASP A 26 8.85 -17.14 -0.19
C ASP A 26 7.91 -17.38 1.01
N LYS A 27 7.89 -18.59 1.57
CA LYS A 27 6.95 -18.95 2.63
C LYS A 27 7.67 -19.37 3.92
N ILE A 28 7.20 -18.84 5.03
CA ILE A 28 7.53 -19.39 6.35
C ILE A 28 6.78 -20.71 6.49
N VAL A 29 7.52 -21.79 6.71
CA VAL A 29 6.99 -23.14 6.85
C VAL A 29 6.70 -23.45 8.32
N ASP A 30 7.62 -23.04 9.20
CA ASP A 30 7.51 -23.30 10.63
C ASP A 30 8.27 -22.25 11.44
N ILE A 31 7.82 -22.01 12.69
CA ILE A 31 8.49 -21.22 13.71
C ILE A 31 8.39 -22.02 15.02
N ALA A 32 9.51 -22.46 15.56
CA ALA A 32 9.57 -23.22 16.78
C ALA A 32 10.83 -22.88 17.60
N GLU A 33 10.83 -23.20 18.90
CA GLU A 33 11.98 -22.99 19.79
C GLU A 33 13.25 -23.67 19.23
N HIS A 34 13.08 -24.84 18.60
CA HIS A 34 14.14 -25.55 17.89
C HIS A 34 13.55 -26.30 16.69
N ILE A 35 14.19 -26.18 15.53
CA ILE A 35 13.82 -26.91 14.31
C ILE A 35 14.99 -27.81 13.92
N ASP A 36 14.73 -29.12 13.95
CA ASP A 36 15.64 -30.12 13.40
C ASP A 36 15.26 -30.35 11.93
N PHE A 37 16.05 -29.81 11.04
CA PHE A 37 15.80 -29.87 9.59
C PHE A 37 17.10 -30.08 8.84
N ASP A 38 17.24 -31.27 8.27
CA ASP A 38 18.40 -31.68 7.45
C ASP A 38 17.93 -32.06 6.03
N TYR A 39 17.97 -31.09 5.11
CA TYR A 39 17.68 -31.30 3.70
C TYR A 39 18.86 -30.78 2.87
N PRO A 40 19.38 -31.57 1.90
CA PRO A 40 20.51 -31.15 1.07
C PRO A 40 20.30 -29.80 0.40
N GLY A 41 21.26 -28.90 0.57
CA GLY A 41 21.19 -27.54 -0.01
C GLY A 41 20.41 -26.53 0.81
N THR A 42 20.05 -26.84 2.06
CA THR A 42 19.47 -25.87 2.99
C THR A 42 20.54 -24.83 3.39
N GLU A 43 20.21 -23.56 3.20
CA GLU A 43 20.99 -22.44 3.77
C GLU A 43 20.68 -22.30 5.24
N VAL A 44 21.68 -22.42 6.12
CA VAL A 44 21.52 -22.23 7.57
C VAL A 44 22.18 -20.92 7.98
N VAL A 45 21.43 -20.06 8.66
CA VAL A 45 21.89 -18.75 9.16
C VAL A 45 21.66 -18.68 10.64
N ASP A 46 22.71 -18.53 11.45
CA ASP A 46 22.59 -18.24 12.88
C ASP A 46 22.38 -16.73 13.07
N LEU A 47 21.26 -16.38 13.71
CA LEU A 47 20.90 -14.99 13.96
C LEU A 47 21.54 -14.44 15.26
N GLU A 48 22.18 -15.31 16.07
CA GLU A 48 22.89 -14.89 17.27
C GLU A 48 22.05 -14.07 18.26
N GLY A 49 20.76 -14.37 18.35
CA GLY A 49 19.81 -13.64 19.19
C GLY A 49 19.35 -12.29 18.62
N ARG A 50 19.63 -12.00 17.34
CA ARG A 50 19.12 -10.78 16.69
C ARG A 50 17.59 -10.81 16.65
N LYS A 51 16.99 -9.63 16.78
CA LYS A 51 15.53 -9.48 16.69
C LYS A 51 15.05 -9.73 15.28
N VAL A 52 14.02 -10.56 15.18
CA VAL A 52 13.26 -10.81 13.95
C VAL A 52 11.86 -10.26 14.12
N ILE A 53 11.46 -9.36 13.26
CA ILE A 53 10.14 -8.74 13.26
C ILE A 53 9.48 -8.92 11.89
N PRO A 54 8.15 -8.84 11.79
CA PRO A 54 7.49 -8.71 10.50
C PRO A 54 8.03 -7.52 9.71
N GLY A 55 8.20 -7.69 8.41
CA GLY A 55 8.67 -6.60 7.54
C GLY A 55 7.73 -5.40 7.59
N VAL A 56 8.30 -4.20 7.47
CA VAL A 56 7.53 -2.95 7.46
C VAL A 56 6.65 -2.88 6.22
N ILE A 57 5.38 -2.48 6.40
CA ILE A 57 4.42 -2.25 5.33
C ILE A 57 4.23 -0.74 5.17
N ASP A 58 4.68 -0.17 4.04
CA ASP A 58 4.40 1.23 3.69
C ASP A 58 3.15 1.30 2.82
N GLN A 59 2.05 1.77 3.41
CA GLN A 59 0.74 1.85 2.74
C GLN A 59 0.56 3.10 1.88
N HIS A 60 1.55 3.99 1.79
CA HIS A 60 1.46 5.24 1.05
C HIS A 60 2.84 5.73 0.61
N ILE A 61 3.31 5.28 -0.53
CA ILE A 61 4.60 5.69 -1.07
C ILE A 61 4.51 6.10 -2.53
N HIS A 62 5.22 7.18 -2.90
CA HIS A 62 5.34 7.64 -4.28
C HIS A 62 6.47 6.89 -5.00
N VAL A 63 6.24 5.62 -5.37
CA VAL A 63 7.26 4.75 -5.99
C VAL A 63 7.78 5.30 -7.33
N THR A 64 6.97 6.07 -8.06
CA THR A 64 7.35 6.76 -9.30
C THR A 64 7.92 8.16 -9.04
N GLY A 65 8.26 8.45 -7.79
CA GLY A 65 8.66 9.79 -7.35
C GLY A 65 7.47 10.70 -7.06
N GLY A 66 7.75 11.85 -6.50
CA GLY A 66 6.78 12.84 -6.06
C GLY A 66 7.22 14.27 -6.36
N GLY A 67 6.64 15.23 -5.65
CA GLY A 67 6.95 16.66 -5.82
C GLY A 67 6.52 17.21 -7.17
N GLY A 68 7.18 18.27 -7.61
CA GLY A 68 6.88 18.96 -8.85
C GLY A 68 5.99 20.19 -8.69
N GLU A 69 5.50 20.47 -7.47
CA GLU A 69 4.58 21.58 -7.18
C GLU A 69 5.27 22.97 -7.24
N SER A 70 6.59 23.01 -7.21
CA SER A 70 7.41 24.23 -7.42
C SER A 70 8.12 24.22 -8.78
N GLY A 71 7.52 23.56 -9.77
CA GLY A 71 8.08 23.40 -11.12
C GLY A 71 8.84 22.08 -11.30
N PHE A 72 9.21 21.78 -12.55
CA PHE A 72 9.79 20.47 -12.91
C PHE A 72 11.10 20.13 -12.19
N THR A 73 11.86 21.12 -11.77
CA THR A 73 13.12 20.93 -11.01
C THR A 73 12.89 20.47 -9.57
N SER A 74 11.68 20.62 -9.05
CA SER A 74 11.31 20.15 -7.70
C SER A 74 10.78 18.71 -7.69
N LYS A 75 10.82 18.01 -8.81
CA LYS A 75 10.44 16.59 -8.88
C LYS A 75 11.45 15.71 -8.14
N VAL A 76 10.91 14.77 -7.36
CA VAL A 76 11.69 13.70 -6.74
C VAL A 76 11.71 12.51 -7.68
N THR A 77 12.87 11.85 -7.80
CA THR A 77 13.07 10.66 -8.62
C THR A 77 12.30 9.45 -8.10
N GLU A 78 12.20 8.41 -8.91
CA GLU A 78 11.67 7.11 -8.49
C GLU A 78 12.47 6.52 -7.33
N VAL A 79 11.78 5.76 -6.48
CA VAL A 79 12.43 5.04 -5.39
C VAL A 79 13.13 3.78 -5.93
N GLY A 80 14.35 3.53 -5.46
CA GLY A 80 15.06 2.30 -5.71
C GLY A 80 14.72 1.19 -4.72
N LEU A 81 14.84 -0.09 -5.13
CA LEU A 81 14.69 -1.22 -4.22
C LEU A 81 15.60 -1.11 -3.00
N SER A 82 16.85 -0.67 -3.21
CA SER A 82 17.85 -0.52 -2.14
C SER A 82 17.40 0.47 -1.04
N ASP A 83 16.67 1.51 -1.39
CA ASP A 83 16.18 2.50 -0.42
C ASP A 83 15.09 1.89 0.47
N LEU A 84 14.21 1.09 -0.12
CA LEU A 84 13.14 0.38 0.58
C LEU A 84 13.72 -0.68 1.54
N VAL A 85 14.61 -1.51 1.04
CA VAL A 85 15.21 -2.60 1.83
C VAL A 85 16.05 -2.05 2.99
N ARG A 86 16.83 -0.98 2.78
CA ARG A 86 17.57 -0.30 3.86
C ARG A 86 16.66 0.26 4.95
N GLY A 87 15.43 0.67 4.59
CA GLY A 87 14.40 1.08 5.54
C GLY A 87 13.67 -0.07 6.23
N GLY A 88 13.99 -1.33 5.90
CA GLY A 88 13.28 -2.51 6.41
C GLY A 88 11.88 -2.68 5.80
N VAL A 89 11.59 -1.99 4.69
CA VAL A 89 10.30 -2.06 4.01
C VAL A 89 10.25 -3.30 3.14
N CYS A 90 9.28 -4.18 3.41
CA CYS A 90 9.06 -5.43 2.68
C CYS A 90 7.80 -5.41 1.83
N THR A 91 6.89 -4.49 2.10
CA THR A 91 5.65 -4.34 1.33
C THR A 91 5.37 -2.86 1.10
N VAL A 92 5.00 -2.50 -0.12
CA VAL A 92 4.65 -1.12 -0.48
C VAL A 92 3.29 -1.05 -1.15
N VAL A 93 2.60 0.08 -0.95
CA VAL A 93 1.44 0.46 -1.75
C VAL A 93 1.72 1.79 -2.44
N GLY A 94 2.00 1.72 -3.73
CA GLY A 94 2.31 2.85 -4.58
C GLY A 94 1.11 3.76 -4.82
N VAL A 95 1.33 5.07 -4.83
CA VAL A 95 0.32 6.09 -5.09
C VAL A 95 0.83 7.17 -6.02
N LEU A 96 -0.07 7.76 -6.82
CA LEU A 96 0.17 9.06 -7.41
C LEU A 96 -0.16 10.18 -6.41
N GLY A 97 0.54 11.30 -6.55
CA GLY A 97 0.28 12.51 -5.78
C GLY A 97 -0.46 13.57 -6.59
N THR A 98 -0.08 14.83 -6.37
CA THR A 98 -0.62 15.99 -7.07
C THR A 98 -0.35 15.96 -8.58
N ASP A 99 0.85 15.49 -8.97
CA ASP A 99 1.23 15.42 -10.39
C ASP A 99 0.64 14.16 -11.04
N SER A 100 -0.57 14.28 -11.56
CA SER A 100 -1.22 13.34 -12.49
C SER A 100 -1.16 13.81 -13.95
N ILE A 101 -0.42 14.87 -14.23
CA ILE A 101 -0.24 15.45 -15.57
C ILE A 101 0.95 14.80 -16.26
N SER A 102 2.09 14.75 -15.58
CA SER A 102 3.33 14.18 -16.11
C SER A 102 3.68 12.79 -15.53
N ARG A 103 2.84 12.26 -14.65
CA ARG A 103 2.83 10.88 -14.15
C ARG A 103 1.44 10.29 -14.33
N ASN A 104 1.35 9.01 -14.61
CA ASN A 104 0.08 8.33 -14.86
C ASN A 104 -0.01 6.98 -14.12
N VAL A 105 -1.20 6.39 -14.12
CA VAL A 105 -1.46 5.13 -13.41
C VAL A 105 -0.72 3.96 -14.07
N GLU A 106 -0.53 4.01 -15.38
CA GLU A 106 0.21 2.99 -16.14
C GLU A 106 1.68 2.94 -15.74
N SER A 107 2.35 4.09 -15.59
CA SER A 107 3.74 4.14 -15.12
C SER A 107 3.87 3.70 -13.66
N LEU A 108 2.87 4.04 -12.82
CA LEU A 108 2.80 3.56 -11.45
C LEU A 108 2.69 2.03 -11.40
N LEU A 109 1.78 1.46 -12.20
CA LEU A 109 1.60 0.01 -12.29
C LEU A 109 2.86 -0.69 -12.81
N ALA A 110 3.51 -0.13 -13.85
CA ALA A 110 4.76 -0.68 -14.38
C ALA A 110 5.86 -0.71 -13.31
N LYS A 111 6.00 0.36 -12.52
CA LYS A 111 6.99 0.41 -11.42
C LYS A 111 6.67 -0.61 -10.32
N VAL A 112 5.40 -0.79 -9.98
CA VAL A 112 4.97 -1.79 -8.99
C VAL A 112 5.28 -3.22 -9.48
N LYS A 113 5.04 -3.50 -10.76
CA LYS A 113 5.41 -4.80 -11.35
C LYS A 113 6.92 -5.03 -11.32
N ALA A 114 7.72 -4.02 -11.65
CA ALA A 114 9.18 -4.10 -11.57
C ALA A 114 9.65 -4.41 -10.14
N LEU A 115 9.09 -3.74 -9.11
CA LEU A 115 9.42 -4.03 -7.71
C LEU A 115 9.05 -5.46 -7.30
N ASN A 116 7.93 -6.01 -7.80
CA ASN A 116 7.56 -7.40 -7.59
C ASN A 116 8.56 -8.37 -8.26
N GLU A 117 9.00 -8.07 -9.48
CA GLU A 117 10.03 -8.87 -10.18
C GLU A 117 11.39 -8.82 -9.45
N GLU A 118 11.69 -7.70 -8.79
CA GLU A 118 12.88 -7.54 -7.94
C GLU A 118 12.75 -8.26 -6.57
N GLY A 119 11.59 -8.86 -6.26
CA GLY A 119 11.35 -9.66 -5.06
C GLY A 119 10.72 -8.91 -3.88
N LEU A 120 10.30 -7.66 -4.05
CA LEU A 120 9.50 -6.93 -3.05
C LEU A 120 8.01 -7.27 -3.23
N THR A 121 7.22 -7.19 -2.16
CA THR A 121 5.75 -7.22 -2.31
C THR A 121 5.24 -5.82 -2.59
N ALA A 122 4.72 -5.57 -3.79
CA ALA A 122 4.28 -4.24 -4.20
C ALA A 122 2.86 -4.25 -4.77
N TYR A 123 2.06 -3.30 -4.30
CA TYR A 123 0.70 -2.99 -4.76
C TYR A 123 0.61 -1.51 -5.11
N CYS A 124 -0.52 -1.10 -5.70
CA CYS A 124 -0.83 0.32 -5.90
C CYS A 124 -2.33 0.60 -5.76
N TYR A 125 -2.64 1.88 -5.70
CA TYR A 125 -3.99 2.39 -5.91
C TYR A 125 -4.08 3.00 -7.30
N THR A 126 -5.16 2.70 -8.05
CA THR A 126 -5.54 3.51 -9.22
C THR A 126 -5.99 4.90 -8.77
N GLY A 127 -6.07 5.86 -9.68
CA GLY A 127 -6.43 7.23 -9.33
C GLY A 127 -5.26 8.10 -8.89
N SER A 128 -5.57 9.34 -8.56
CA SER A 128 -4.64 10.39 -8.15
C SER A 128 -5.33 11.38 -7.22
N TYR A 129 -4.96 12.67 -7.27
CA TYR A 129 -5.74 13.73 -6.64
C TYR A 129 -6.99 14.09 -7.43
N ASP A 130 -7.05 13.74 -8.71
CA ASP A 130 -8.14 14.14 -9.61
C ASP A 130 -9.41 13.30 -9.45
N TYR A 131 -10.52 13.93 -9.81
CA TYR A 131 -11.80 13.25 -10.01
C TYR A 131 -12.48 13.86 -11.27
N PRO A 132 -12.94 13.01 -12.21
CA PRO A 132 -12.92 11.54 -12.21
C PRO A 132 -11.51 10.95 -12.10
N SER A 133 -11.37 9.85 -11.33
CA SER A 133 -10.08 9.24 -11.07
C SER A 133 -9.45 8.69 -12.37
N PRO A 134 -8.18 9.01 -12.68
CA PRO A 134 -7.47 8.37 -13.77
C PRO A 134 -7.31 6.87 -13.52
N THR A 135 -7.39 6.07 -14.59
CA THR A 135 -7.42 4.60 -14.50
C THR A 135 -6.70 4.00 -15.70
N VAL A 136 -6.25 2.76 -15.58
CA VAL A 136 -5.64 2.00 -16.69
C VAL A 136 -6.72 1.51 -17.68
N THR A 137 -7.85 1.02 -17.18
CA THR A 137 -8.89 0.35 -18.00
C THR A 137 -10.10 1.22 -18.31
N GLY A 138 -10.07 2.49 -17.95
CA GLY A 138 -11.22 3.41 -18.06
C GLY A 138 -12.25 3.25 -16.93
N SER A 139 -11.99 2.39 -15.93
CA SER A 139 -12.92 2.17 -14.81
C SER A 139 -12.17 1.74 -13.54
N VAL A 140 -12.42 2.46 -12.44
CA VAL A 140 -11.87 2.12 -11.11
C VAL A 140 -12.24 0.68 -10.73
N GLY A 141 -13.48 0.28 -10.97
CA GLY A 141 -13.92 -1.08 -10.65
C GLY A 141 -13.19 -2.15 -11.46
N ARG A 142 -12.94 -1.91 -12.75
CA ARG A 142 -12.19 -2.84 -13.61
C ARG A 142 -10.71 -2.90 -13.21
N ASP A 143 -10.09 -1.78 -12.91
CA ASP A 143 -8.71 -1.74 -12.43
C ASP A 143 -8.55 -2.60 -11.17
N ILE A 144 -9.40 -2.37 -10.16
CA ILE A 144 -9.34 -3.11 -8.89
C ILE A 144 -9.65 -4.60 -9.09
N ALA A 145 -10.65 -4.95 -9.88
CA ALA A 145 -11.06 -6.35 -10.02
C ALA A 145 -10.10 -7.18 -10.89
N LEU A 146 -9.52 -6.59 -11.95
CA LEU A 146 -8.83 -7.32 -13.02
C LEU A 146 -7.30 -7.19 -12.98
N ILE A 147 -6.74 -6.21 -12.25
CA ILE A 147 -5.29 -6.00 -12.17
C ILE A 147 -4.84 -6.37 -10.75
N ASP A 148 -4.06 -7.43 -10.63
CA ASP A 148 -3.71 -8.04 -9.33
C ASP A 148 -3.05 -7.08 -8.35
N GLU A 149 -2.23 -6.18 -8.83
CA GLU A 149 -1.50 -5.22 -8.03
C GLU A 149 -2.37 -4.03 -7.58
N VAL A 150 -3.53 -3.80 -8.20
CA VAL A 150 -4.43 -2.69 -7.84
C VAL A 150 -5.39 -3.12 -6.74
N ILE A 151 -5.23 -2.55 -5.53
CA ILE A 151 -5.98 -2.93 -4.34
C ILE A 151 -7.03 -1.92 -3.88
N GLY A 152 -7.19 -0.81 -4.58
CA GLY A 152 -8.13 0.25 -4.26
C GLY A 152 -7.94 1.46 -5.15
N VAL A 153 -8.55 2.58 -4.77
CA VAL A 153 -8.47 3.86 -5.49
C VAL A 153 -7.95 4.97 -4.61
N LYS A 154 -7.07 5.82 -5.17
CA LYS A 154 -6.55 7.04 -4.53
C LYS A 154 -7.39 8.24 -4.95
N ILE A 155 -7.71 9.09 -3.97
CA ILE A 155 -8.31 10.41 -4.19
C ILE A 155 -7.74 11.45 -3.23
N CYS A 156 -8.07 12.71 -3.49
CA CYS A 156 -7.80 13.84 -2.59
C CYS A 156 -9.14 14.49 -2.18
N ILE A 157 -9.24 14.88 -0.91
CA ILE A 157 -10.36 15.69 -0.41
C ILE A 157 -9.85 16.81 0.51
N SER A 158 -10.66 17.86 0.61
CA SER A 158 -10.40 18.97 1.55
C SER A 158 -9.01 19.60 1.37
N ASP A 159 -8.58 19.77 0.12
CA ASP A 159 -7.29 20.33 -0.27
C ASP A 159 -7.48 21.42 -1.33
N HIS A 160 -6.59 22.43 -1.34
CA HIS A 160 -6.64 23.53 -2.30
C HIS A 160 -6.23 23.12 -3.73
N ARG A 161 -5.54 21.98 -3.87
CA ARG A 161 -5.08 21.41 -5.17
C ARG A 161 -6.14 20.55 -5.84
N TYR A 162 -7.38 20.60 -5.36
CA TYR A 162 -8.39 19.67 -5.75
C TYR A 162 -9.76 20.34 -5.97
N ALA A 163 -10.40 20.04 -7.12
CA ALA A 163 -11.65 20.67 -7.56
C ALA A 163 -12.90 20.24 -6.78
N GLY A 164 -12.82 19.20 -5.95
CA GLY A 164 -13.89 18.77 -5.06
C GLY A 164 -14.78 17.67 -5.63
N ILE A 165 -14.70 16.45 -5.06
CA ILE A 165 -15.71 15.41 -5.24
C ILE A 165 -16.93 15.73 -4.39
N THR A 166 -18.13 15.60 -4.94
CA THR A 166 -19.35 15.69 -4.14
C THR A 166 -19.53 14.44 -3.28
N ARG A 167 -20.27 14.57 -2.17
CA ARG A 167 -20.59 13.41 -1.33
C ARG A 167 -21.26 12.27 -2.11
N LYS A 168 -22.14 12.59 -3.07
CA LYS A 168 -22.81 11.60 -3.92
C LYS A 168 -21.82 10.83 -4.79
N GLU A 169 -20.86 11.52 -5.36
CA GLU A 169 -19.79 10.91 -6.19
C GLU A 169 -18.85 10.08 -5.34
N LEU A 170 -18.44 10.58 -4.17
CA LEU A 170 -17.61 9.82 -3.23
C LEU A 170 -18.32 8.53 -2.76
N THR A 171 -19.64 8.60 -2.53
CA THR A 171 -20.45 7.41 -2.21
C THR A 171 -20.42 6.39 -3.34
N LYS A 172 -20.62 6.84 -4.59
CA LYS A 172 -20.56 5.96 -5.76
C LYS A 172 -19.18 5.33 -5.95
N LEU A 173 -18.12 6.13 -5.79
CA LEU A 173 -16.74 5.66 -5.89
C LEU A 173 -16.43 4.60 -4.82
N ALA A 174 -16.84 4.85 -3.58
CA ALA A 174 -16.63 3.91 -2.48
C ALA A 174 -17.40 2.59 -2.69
N ALA A 175 -18.64 2.66 -3.17
CA ALA A 175 -19.42 1.48 -3.52
C ALA A 175 -18.75 0.68 -4.66
N ALA A 176 -18.31 1.37 -5.73
CA ALA A 176 -17.63 0.73 -6.85
C ALA A 176 -16.31 0.05 -6.43
N ALA A 177 -15.48 0.74 -5.65
CA ALA A 177 -14.24 0.18 -5.13
C ALA A 177 -14.49 -1.06 -4.25
N ARG A 178 -15.48 -0.97 -3.34
CA ARG A 178 -15.85 -2.10 -2.47
C ARG A 178 -16.35 -3.31 -3.26
N VAL A 179 -17.27 -3.12 -4.21
CA VAL A 179 -17.79 -4.23 -5.04
C VAL A 179 -16.66 -4.88 -5.82
N ALA A 180 -15.79 -4.08 -6.45
CA ALA A 180 -14.64 -4.58 -7.19
C ALA A 180 -13.67 -5.36 -6.29
N GLY A 181 -13.44 -4.89 -5.05
CA GLY A 181 -12.66 -5.61 -4.06
C GLY A 181 -13.26 -6.96 -3.67
N LEU A 182 -14.58 -7.03 -3.49
CA LEU A 182 -15.28 -8.30 -3.21
C LEU A 182 -15.14 -9.28 -4.38
N VAL A 183 -15.34 -8.82 -5.62
CA VAL A 183 -15.22 -9.64 -6.83
C VAL A 183 -13.78 -10.12 -7.03
N GLY A 184 -12.80 -9.22 -6.86
CA GLY A 184 -11.36 -9.52 -7.04
C GLY A 184 -10.68 -10.14 -5.81
N LYS A 185 -11.40 -10.40 -4.70
CA LYS A 185 -10.84 -10.86 -3.41
C LYS A 185 -9.73 -9.95 -2.88
N LYS A 186 -9.92 -8.63 -3.00
CA LYS A 186 -8.97 -7.58 -2.62
C LYS A 186 -9.61 -6.60 -1.61
N PRO A 187 -8.83 -5.74 -0.96
CA PRO A 187 -9.37 -4.75 -0.01
C PRO A 187 -10.46 -3.84 -0.58
N GLY A 188 -10.31 -3.36 -1.83
CA GLY A 188 -11.29 -2.50 -2.49
C GLY A 188 -11.56 -1.21 -1.70
N VAL A 189 -10.50 -0.52 -1.31
CA VAL A 189 -10.56 0.66 -0.45
C VAL A 189 -10.46 1.97 -1.24
N VAL A 190 -10.98 3.04 -0.63
CA VAL A 190 -10.73 4.42 -1.05
C VAL A 190 -9.67 5.01 -0.15
N HIS A 191 -8.46 5.16 -0.67
CA HIS A 191 -7.33 5.79 0.02
C HIS A 191 -7.38 7.30 -0.20
N ILE A 192 -7.45 8.06 0.89
CA ILE A 192 -7.80 9.47 0.85
C ILE A 192 -6.63 10.33 1.34
N HIS A 193 -6.05 11.13 0.43
CA HIS A 193 -5.26 12.29 0.87
C HIS A 193 -6.20 13.31 1.46
N MET A 194 -6.01 13.65 2.74
CA MET A 194 -6.76 14.71 3.39
C MET A 194 -5.88 15.95 3.55
N GLY A 195 -6.24 17.01 2.86
CA GLY A 195 -5.61 18.32 3.01
C GLY A 195 -6.08 19.09 4.24
N ALA A 196 -5.58 20.32 4.40
CA ALA A 196 -5.91 21.23 5.52
C ALA A 196 -7.19 22.05 5.28
N GLY A 197 -8.02 21.70 4.30
CA GLY A 197 -9.24 22.42 3.95
C GLY A 197 -10.33 22.30 5.02
N LYS A 198 -11.29 23.24 4.98
CA LYS A 198 -12.32 23.43 6.02
C LYS A 198 -13.28 22.25 6.20
N LYS A 199 -13.49 21.41 5.17
CA LYS A 199 -14.46 20.30 5.25
C LYS A 199 -13.93 19.10 6.01
N GLY A 200 -12.62 18.85 5.99
CA GLY A 200 -12.01 17.66 6.58
C GLY A 200 -12.70 16.37 6.09
N LEU A 201 -12.99 15.46 7.00
CA LEU A 201 -13.69 14.19 6.75
C LEU A 201 -15.21 14.24 6.85
N LYS A 202 -15.83 15.43 6.92
CA LYS A 202 -17.30 15.55 7.16
C LYS A 202 -18.15 14.75 6.17
N ASP A 203 -17.76 14.69 4.88
CA ASP A 203 -18.52 13.94 3.89
C ASP A 203 -18.33 12.43 4.07
N VAL A 204 -17.14 11.96 4.47
CA VAL A 204 -16.89 10.54 4.81
C VAL A 204 -17.76 10.11 6.00
N PHE A 205 -17.78 10.87 7.08
CA PHE A 205 -18.64 10.57 8.24
C PHE A 205 -20.13 10.52 7.88
N LYS A 206 -20.59 11.47 7.04
CA LYS A 206 -21.99 11.46 6.57
C LYS A 206 -22.31 10.26 5.66
N ILE A 207 -21.36 9.75 4.90
CA ILE A 207 -21.56 8.54 4.10
C ILE A 207 -21.70 7.33 5.03
N ILE A 208 -20.80 7.19 6.00
CA ILE A 208 -20.84 6.09 6.97
C ILE A 208 -22.15 6.10 7.78
N GLU A 209 -22.61 7.29 8.18
CA GLU A 209 -23.87 7.45 8.94
C GLU A 209 -25.12 7.11 8.10
N LYS A 210 -25.12 7.43 6.80
CA LYS A 210 -26.33 7.40 5.95
C LYS A 210 -26.38 6.27 4.92
N THR A 211 -25.39 5.40 4.90
CA THR A 211 -25.29 4.29 3.94
C THR A 211 -24.74 3.05 4.63
N ASP A 212 -24.90 1.89 3.97
CA ASP A 212 -24.35 0.62 4.43
C ASP A 212 -22.88 0.40 4.03
N ILE A 213 -22.19 1.43 3.52
CA ILE A 213 -20.78 1.32 3.18
C ILE A 213 -19.95 1.22 4.47
N PRO A 214 -19.21 0.12 4.68
CA PRO A 214 -18.45 -0.06 5.91
C PRO A 214 -17.35 0.98 6.07
N VAL A 215 -17.12 1.45 7.30
CA VAL A 215 -16.06 2.41 7.63
C VAL A 215 -14.69 1.97 7.11
N LYS A 216 -14.39 0.68 7.12
CA LYS A 216 -13.13 0.10 6.63
C LYS A 216 -12.88 0.30 5.12
N THR A 217 -13.89 0.73 4.36
CA THR A 217 -13.72 1.11 2.94
C THR A 217 -12.90 2.39 2.79
N PHE A 218 -12.91 3.28 3.78
CA PHE A 218 -12.20 4.55 3.74
C PHE A 218 -10.87 4.46 4.50
N ARG A 219 -9.79 4.92 3.88
CA ARG A 219 -8.44 4.94 4.43
C ARG A 219 -7.85 6.36 4.32
N PRO A 220 -8.24 7.28 5.21
CA PRO A 220 -7.66 8.62 5.21
C PRO A 220 -6.22 8.61 5.70
N THR A 221 -5.38 9.39 5.02
CA THR A 221 -4.02 9.71 5.44
C THR A 221 -3.89 11.22 5.70
N HIS A 222 -2.86 11.63 6.41
CA HIS A 222 -2.61 13.03 6.83
C HIS A 222 -3.74 13.65 7.67
N ALA A 223 -4.54 12.83 8.37
CA ALA A 223 -5.70 13.29 9.14
C ALA A 223 -5.37 14.37 10.19
N LYS A 224 -4.15 14.37 10.75
CA LYS A 224 -3.67 15.38 11.70
C LYS A 224 -3.59 16.80 11.15
N ASN A 225 -3.59 16.98 9.82
CA ASN A 225 -3.56 18.32 9.21
C ASN A 225 -4.83 19.14 9.49
N ASN A 226 -5.88 18.52 10.03
CA ASN A 226 -7.16 19.13 10.37
C ASN A 226 -7.46 19.14 11.88
N LEU A 227 -6.48 18.92 12.72
CA LEU A 227 -6.62 19.07 14.18
C LEU A 227 -6.64 20.57 14.53
N LYS A 228 -7.83 21.19 14.42
CA LYS A 228 -8.17 22.50 15.01
C LYS A 228 -9.38 22.30 15.91
#